data_0077c2f5a7fd793287ff41719c0b44f5
#
_entry.id   0077c2f5a7fd793287ff41719c0b44f5
#
_cell.length_a   1.000
_cell.length_b   1.000
_cell.length_c   1.000
_cell.angle_alpha   90.00
_cell.angle_beta   90.00
_cell.angle_gamma   90.00
#
_symmetry.space_group_name_H-M   'P 1'
#
loop_
_entity.id
_entity.type
_entity.pdbx_description
1 polymer ?
#
loop_
_entity_poly.entity_id
_entity_poly.type
_entity_poly.pdbx_seq_one_letter_code
_entity_poly.pdbx_strand_id
1 'polypeptide(L)' 'IPVESPEEELADRISLAEVIEALPEQDKQLIRLRFYGNRTQSETAKALHTTQVQISRRERKILIRLRARLLEE' A
#
# COMPACT_ATOMS: atom_id res chain seq x y z
N ILE A 1 -27.96 -2.43 -16.71
CA ILE A 1 -27.43 -2.44 -16.38
C ILE A 1 -26.44 -2.10 -16.57
N PRO A 2 -26.36 -1.85 -16.61
CA PRO A 2 -25.50 -1.47 -16.76
C PRO A 2 -24.44 -1.51 -16.59
N VAL A 3 -24.19 -1.70 -16.47
CA VAL A 3 -23.21 -1.94 -16.23
C VAL A 3 -22.28 -1.28 -16.67
N GLU A 4 -22.18 -0.56 -16.67
CA GLU A 4 -21.34 0.05 -16.98
C GLU A 4 -20.24 -0.24 -17.09
N SER A 5 -19.67 -0.07 -17.43
CA SER A 5 -18.50 -0.52 -17.58
C SER A 5 -17.63 -0.20 -16.51
N PRO A 6 -17.53 -1.03 -15.50
CA PRO A 6 -16.55 -0.85 -14.46
C PRO A 6 -15.16 -0.76 -15.02
N GLU A 7 -14.94 -1.33 -16.17
CA GLU A 7 -13.62 -1.27 -16.77
C GLU A 7 -13.22 0.10 -17.16
N GLU A 8 -14.16 0.87 -17.63
CA GLU A 8 -13.86 2.26 -17.97
C GLU A 8 -13.48 3.05 -16.76
N GLU A 9 -14.21 2.82 -15.68
CA GLU A 9 -13.88 3.48 -14.44
C GLU A 9 -12.50 3.12 -13.97
N LEU A 10 -12.17 1.84 -14.06
CA LEU A 10 -10.85 1.39 -13.64
C LEU A 10 -9.76 2.00 -14.48
N ALA A 11 -10.02 2.18 -15.77
CA ALA A 11 -9.03 2.78 -16.64
C ALA A 11 -8.75 4.22 -16.27
N ASP A 12 -9.75 4.90 -15.72
CA ASP A 12 -9.58 6.30 -15.37
C ASP A 12 -9.00 6.51 -14.00
N ARG A 13 -8.82 5.43 -13.23
CA ARG A 13 -8.36 5.54 -11.87
C ARG A 13 -7.04 4.82 -11.71
N ILE A 14 -6.22 5.37 -10.83
CA ILE A 14 -4.98 4.71 -10.47
C ILE A 14 -5.34 3.56 -9.53
N SER A 15 -4.96 2.37 -9.90
CA SER A 15 -5.25 1.20 -9.08
C SER A 15 -4.33 1.17 -7.88
N LEU A 16 -4.78 0.48 -6.83
CA LEU A 16 -3.96 0.33 -5.64
C LEU A 16 -2.65 -0.36 -5.96
N ALA A 17 -2.70 -1.36 -6.82
CA ALA A 17 -1.47 -2.07 -7.20
C ALA A 17 -0.47 -1.13 -7.84
N GLU A 18 -0.94 -0.24 -8.70
CA GLU A 18 -0.04 0.71 -9.35
C GLU A 18 0.59 1.66 -8.34
N VAL A 19 -0.19 2.11 -7.38
CA VAL A 19 0.35 3.02 -6.37
C VAL A 19 1.40 2.31 -5.54
N ILE A 20 1.14 1.06 -5.18
CA ILE A 20 2.08 0.29 -4.39
C ILE A 20 3.37 0.07 -5.18
N GLU A 21 3.26 -0.23 -6.47
CA GLU A 21 4.45 -0.44 -7.28
C GLU A 21 5.29 0.80 -7.43
N ALA A 22 4.68 1.96 -7.28
CA ALA A 22 5.41 3.22 -7.37
C ALA A 22 6.15 3.58 -6.08
N LEU A 23 5.92 2.83 -5.02
CA LEU A 23 6.57 3.11 -3.75
C LEU A 23 8.04 2.72 -3.79
N PRO A 24 8.87 3.34 -2.94
CA PRO A 24 10.23 2.87 -2.77
C PRO A 24 10.26 1.41 -2.37
N GLU A 25 11.35 0.73 -2.68
CA GLU A 25 11.44 -0.70 -2.44
C GLU A 25 11.17 -1.07 -0.98
N GLN A 26 11.70 -0.28 -0.06
CA GLN A 26 11.49 -0.58 1.36
C GLN A 26 10.02 -0.52 1.73
N ASP A 27 9.32 0.48 1.20
CA ASP A 27 7.91 0.63 1.49
C ASP A 27 7.09 -0.48 0.86
N LYS A 28 7.47 -0.91 -0.34
CA LYS A 28 6.80 -2.04 -0.98
C LYS A 28 6.94 -3.30 -0.15
N GLN A 29 8.13 -3.55 0.36
CA GLN A 29 8.36 -4.73 1.18
C GLN A 29 7.50 -4.68 2.44
N LEU A 30 7.41 -3.52 3.05
CA LEU A 30 6.60 -3.36 4.25
C LEU A 30 5.14 -3.69 3.96
N ILE A 31 4.61 -3.13 2.88
CA ILE A 31 3.22 -3.36 2.51
C ILE A 31 2.98 -4.83 2.19
N ARG A 32 3.91 -5.46 1.48
CA ARG A 32 3.74 -6.86 1.14
C ARG A 32 3.69 -7.74 2.38
N LEU A 33 4.57 -7.49 3.33
CA LEU A 33 4.60 -8.29 4.55
C LEU A 33 3.36 -8.04 5.40
N ARG A 34 2.95 -6.80 5.53
CA ARG A 34 1.84 -6.46 6.39
C ARG A 34 0.50 -6.88 5.81
N PHE A 35 0.27 -6.60 4.54
CA PHE A 35 -1.06 -6.76 3.99
C PHE A 35 -1.21 -8.00 3.13
N TYR A 36 -0.19 -8.40 2.43
CA TYR A 36 -0.27 -9.62 1.66
C TYR A 36 0.20 -10.83 2.44
N GLY A 37 1.16 -10.62 3.35
CA GLY A 37 1.70 -11.71 4.15
C GLY A 37 1.06 -11.84 5.51
N ASN A 38 0.17 -10.93 5.87
CA ASN A 38 -0.52 -10.97 7.17
C ASN A 38 0.42 -11.01 8.35
N ARG A 39 1.57 -10.35 8.22
CA ARG A 39 2.53 -10.29 9.31
C ARG A 39 2.18 -9.15 10.26
N THR A 40 2.51 -9.34 11.52
CA THR A 40 2.35 -8.26 12.49
C THR A 40 3.42 -7.20 12.25
N GLN A 41 3.25 -6.04 12.87
CA GLN A 41 4.27 -5.01 12.77
C GLN A 41 5.59 -5.48 13.36
N SER A 42 5.53 -6.23 14.45
CA SER A 42 6.76 -6.79 15.04
C SER A 42 7.45 -7.76 14.11
N GLU A 43 6.68 -8.63 13.48
CA GLU A 43 7.25 -9.59 12.54
C GLU A 43 7.85 -8.89 11.34
N THR A 44 7.16 -7.88 10.85
CA THR A 44 7.66 -7.11 9.73
C THR A 44 8.96 -6.40 10.09
N ALA A 45 9.00 -5.85 11.31
CA ALA A 45 10.21 -5.16 11.76
C ALA A 45 11.39 -6.11 11.79
N LYS A 46 11.19 -7.32 12.26
CA LYS A 46 12.26 -8.31 12.28
C LYS A 46 12.71 -8.64 10.86
N ALA A 47 11.76 -8.85 9.97
CA ALA A 47 12.10 -9.21 8.59
C ALA A 47 12.86 -8.09 7.90
N LEU A 48 12.57 -6.85 8.21
CA LEU A 48 13.21 -5.72 7.58
C LEU A 48 14.34 -5.12 8.41
N HIS A 49 14.70 -5.81 9.50
CA HIS A 49 15.84 -5.40 10.34
C HIS A 49 15.67 -4.00 10.91
N THR A 50 14.49 -3.74 11.44
CA THR A 50 14.21 -2.44 12.02
C THR A 50 13.37 -2.65 13.28
N THR A 51 12.78 -1.59 13.81
CA THR A 51 12.00 -1.68 15.03
C THR A 51 10.52 -1.58 14.71
N GLN A 52 9.70 -2.08 15.62
CA GLN A 52 8.26 -2.03 15.47
C GLN A 52 7.77 -0.57 15.41
N VAL A 53 8.41 0.31 16.17
CA VAL A 53 8.05 1.72 16.15
C VAL A 53 8.30 2.31 14.76
N GLN A 54 9.43 1.97 14.15
CA GLN A 54 9.74 2.45 12.81
C GLN A 54 8.74 1.93 11.79
N ILE A 55 8.39 0.66 11.92
CA ILE A 55 7.40 0.07 11.01
C ILE A 55 6.06 0.78 11.16
N SER A 56 5.66 1.04 12.40
CA SER A 56 4.40 1.71 12.65
C SER A 56 4.37 3.09 12.00
N ARG A 57 5.45 3.84 12.14
CA ARG A 57 5.53 5.17 11.58
C ARG A 57 5.55 5.15 10.05
N ARG A 58 6.30 4.23 9.49
CA ARG A 58 6.38 4.11 8.03
C ARG A 58 5.06 3.68 7.45
N GLU A 59 4.43 2.71 8.08
CA GLU A 59 3.15 2.22 7.62
C GLU A 59 2.13 3.36 7.59
N ARG A 60 2.13 4.19 8.63
CA ARG A 60 1.22 5.30 8.69
C ARG A 60 1.45 6.28 7.54
N LYS A 61 2.70 6.61 7.28
CA LYS A 61 3.02 7.52 6.19
C LYS A 61 2.63 6.94 4.84
N ILE A 62 2.89 5.65 4.67
CA ILE A 62 2.55 4.99 3.42
C ILE A 62 1.05 5.02 3.20
N LEU A 63 0.28 4.70 4.24
CA LEU A 63 -1.17 4.66 4.11
C LEU A 63 -1.73 6.03 3.80
N ILE A 64 -1.18 7.07 4.40
CA ILE A 64 -1.63 8.43 4.10
C ILE A 64 -1.36 8.75 2.64
N ARG A 65 -0.18 8.38 2.15
CA ARG A 65 0.18 8.63 0.76
C ARG A 65 -0.70 7.83 -0.20
N LEU A 66 -0.93 6.57 0.11
CA LEU A 66 -1.78 5.74 -0.72
C LEU A 66 -3.19 6.30 -0.78
N ARG A 67 -3.69 6.72 0.35
CA ARG A 67 -5.03 7.26 0.41
C ARG A 67 -5.13 8.54 -0.41
N ALA A 68 -4.14 9.40 -0.30
CA ALA A 68 -4.13 10.65 -1.05
C ALA A 68 -4.13 10.38 -2.55
N ARG A 69 -3.32 9.41 -2.98
CA ARG A 69 -3.24 9.10 -4.40
C ARG A 69 -4.54 8.49 -4.92
N LEU A 70 -5.15 7.63 -4.12
CA LEU A 70 -6.39 6.99 -4.54
C LEU A 70 -7.57 7.93 -4.56
N LEU A 71 -7.54 8.98 -3.76
CA LEU A 71 -8.61 9.96 -3.74
C LEU A 71 -8.38 11.09 -4.72
N GLU A 72 -7.23 11.14 -5.32
CA GLU A 72 -6.93 12.11 -6.35
C GLU A 72 -7.78 11.85 -7.56
N GLU A 73 -8.31 12.91 -8.15
CA GLU A 73 -9.12 12.72 -9.35
C GLU A 73 -8.56 13.49 -10.50
#